data_c99806eb2de8c763061ea868d836c559
#
_entry.id   c99806eb2de8c763061ea868d836c559
#
_cell.length_a   1.000
_cell.length_b   1.000
_cell.length_c   1.000
_cell.angle_alpha   90.00
_cell.angle_beta   90.00
_cell.angle_gamma   90.00
#
_symmetry.space_group_name_H-M   'P 1'
#
loop_
_entity.id
_entity.type
_entity.pdbx_description
1 polymer ?
#
loop_
_entity_poly.entity_id
_entity_poly.type
_entity_poly.pdbx_seq_one_letter_code
_entity_poly.pdbx_strand_id
1 'polypeptide(L)'
;MSGVFLLLKSLPKIIGAYKIAAEVFNLKRVYNFNPGPATLPLEVLQEAQAEFLNFDNSGMSILEISHRAKPYEKIHNQAKADILELMGLGEDYEVLFIQGGASLQFAMIPLNFATKENPGSYVLSGTFSSNAYKEAEILGVGKVAASTKDENFTRVPTQAELNIDKNSAYLHICNNNTIYGTEFHYIPATDGVPLFADMSSDMLSRPYDFKKFSLIYAGVQKNLGPAGVVIVVAKKSLIEKSLQTLPTMLRYDTFYKKNSLYNTPPAFSIYMVGKVVSWIKTQGGLAEMAKRNSKKAEILYSVIDDSNGFYKGHAAKDSRSFMNVTFRLPNEDLEKQFVAQALENNLSGVKGHRSVGGMRASIYNAMTIEGVETLADFMKKFKQQNS
;
A
#
# COMPACT_ATOMS: atom_id res chain seq x y z
N MET A 1 17.87 -57.17 7.46
CA MET A 1 18.46 -56.38 6.36
C MET A 1 17.50 -55.35 5.71
N SER A 2 16.21 -55.24 6.12
CA SER A 2 15.28 -54.29 5.52
C SER A 2 15.34 -52.84 6.05
N GLY A 3 15.89 -52.60 7.25
CA GLY A 3 15.97 -51.26 7.83
C GLY A 3 17.06 -50.35 7.26
N VAL A 4 18.19 -50.92 6.78
CA VAL A 4 19.32 -50.15 6.21
C VAL A 4 19.00 -49.64 4.81
N PHE A 5 18.20 -50.38 4.06
CA PHE A 5 17.74 -49.95 2.70
C PHE A 5 16.74 -48.80 2.70
N LEU A 6 15.96 -48.65 3.77
CA LEU A 6 15.06 -47.48 3.93
C LEU A 6 15.83 -46.19 4.26
N LEU A 7 16.87 -46.29 5.08
CA LEU A 7 17.73 -45.17 5.44
C LEU A 7 18.55 -44.64 4.25
N LEU A 8 19.02 -45.52 3.36
CA LEU A 8 19.75 -45.13 2.16
C LEU A 8 18.91 -44.49 1.08
N LYS A 9 17.58 -44.73 1.06
CA LYS A 9 16.63 -44.09 0.13
C LYS A 9 16.18 -42.70 0.63
N SER A 10 16.30 -42.42 1.92
CA SER A 10 15.92 -41.12 2.52
C SER A 10 17.07 -40.11 2.55
N LEU A 11 18.34 -40.58 2.54
CA LEU A 11 19.53 -39.70 2.55
C LEU A 11 19.57 -38.64 1.42
N PRO A 12 19.28 -38.96 0.14
CA PRO A 12 19.26 -37.96 -0.93
C PRO A 12 18.17 -36.91 -0.77
N LYS A 13 17.02 -37.29 -0.20
CA LYS A 13 15.92 -36.35 0.10
C LYS A 13 16.26 -35.42 1.27
N ILE A 14 16.93 -35.95 2.29
CA ILE A 14 17.37 -35.17 3.44
C ILE A 14 18.50 -34.21 3.03
N ILE A 15 19.48 -34.66 2.25
CA ILE A 15 20.56 -33.81 1.71
C ILE A 15 19.98 -32.75 0.76
N GLY A 16 19.02 -33.10 -0.06
CA GLY A 16 18.31 -32.17 -0.94
C GLY A 16 17.55 -31.10 -0.15
N ALA A 17 16.83 -31.49 0.91
CA ALA A 17 16.11 -30.57 1.80
C ALA A 17 17.09 -29.64 2.56
N TYR A 18 18.21 -30.16 3.05
CA TYR A 18 19.26 -29.34 3.69
C TYR A 18 19.96 -28.40 2.69
N LYS A 19 20.17 -28.82 1.44
CA LYS A 19 20.71 -27.96 0.39
C LYS A 19 19.76 -26.84 0.02
N ILE A 20 18.47 -27.14 -0.17
CA ILE A 20 17.42 -26.15 -0.43
C ILE A 20 17.27 -25.20 0.77
N ALA A 21 17.28 -25.71 2.00
CA ALA A 21 17.26 -24.88 3.19
C ALA A 21 18.49 -23.96 3.28
N ALA A 22 19.71 -24.49 3.04
CA ALA A 22 20.93 -23.72 3.05
C ALA A 22 20.99 -22.67 1.91
N GLU A 23 20.45 -22.99 0.73
CA GLU A 23 20.35 -22.05 -0.38
C GLU A 23 19.32 -20.94 -0.10
N VAL A 24 18.20 -21.25 0.57
CA VAL A 24 17.21 -20.27 1.00
C VAL A 24 17.79 -19.34 2.08
N PHE A 25 18.61 -19.87 3.01
CA PHE A 25 19.30 -19.06 4.02
C PHE A 25 20.42 -18.17 3.43
N ASN A 26 20.96 -18.51 2.26
CA ASN A 26 21.99 -17.74 1.55
C ASN A 26 21.47 -16.88 0.41
N LEU A 27 20.16 -16.79 0.21
CA LEU A 27 19.58 -15.97 -0.84
C LEU A 27 19.81 -14.48 -0.54
N LYS A 28 20.83 -13.90 -1.17
CA LYS A 28 21.08 -12.47 -1.09
C LYS A 28 20.01 -11.72 -1.87
N ARG A 29 18.95 -11.26 -1.17
CA ARG A 29 17.91 -10.44 -1.79
C ARG A 29 18.43 -9.04 -2.09
N VAL A 30 18.00 -8.49 -3.22
CA VAL A 30 18.20 -7.06 -3.50
C VAL A 30 17.26 -6.22 -2.62
N TYR A 31 17.67 -5.01 -2.26
CA TYR A 31 16.78 -4.03 -1.64
C TYR A 31 15.87 -3.43 -2.71
N ASN A 32 14.58 -3.76 -2.61
CA ASN A 32 13.57 -3.39 -3.61
C ASN A 32 12.83 -2.12 -3.19
N PHE A 33 13.18 -0.98 -3.79
CA PHE A 33 12.56 0.33 -3.58
C PHE A 33 11.43 0.64 -4.57
N ASN A 34 10.92 -0.36 -5.31
CA ASN A 34 9.82 -0.14 -6.24
C ASN A 34 8.55 0.35 -5.50
N PRO A 35 7.75 1.22 -6.17
CA PRO A 35 6.55 1.80 -5.56
C PRO A 35 5.33 0.87 -5.52
N GLY A 36 5.40 -0.25 -6.21
CA GLY A 36 4.35 -1.26 -6.30
C GLY A 36 4.29 -1.91 -7.69
N PRO A 37 4.28 -3.28 -7.75
CA PRO A 37 4.45 -4.20 -6.61
C PRO A 37 5.74 -3.93 -5.85
N ALA A 38 5.63 -3.91 -4.51
CA ALA A 38 6.71 -3.51 -3.62
C ALA A 38 7.32 -4.72 -2.89
N THR A 39 8.32 -4.46 -2.05
CA THR A 39 8.92 -5.49 -1.21
C THR A 39 7.91 -6.06 -0.22
N LEU A 40 8.00 -7.36 0.06
CA LEU A 40 7.22 -8.07 1.08
C LEU A 40 8.14 -8.52 2.21
N PRO A 41 7.64 -8.68 3.44
CA PRO A 41 8.41 -9.23 4.54
C PRO A 41 8.95 -10.61 4.17
N LEU A 42 10.24 -10.86 4.45
CA LEU A 42 10.87 -12.14 4.11
C LEU A 42 10.20 -13.29 4.85
N GLU A 43 9.85 -13.08 6.10
CA GLU A 43 9.18 -14.06 6.96
C GLU A 43 7.83 -14.50 6.36
N VAL A 44 7.06 -13.53 5.84
CA VAL A 44 5.77 -13.82 5.17
C VAL A 44 5.99 -14.64 3.90
N LEU A 45 7.03 -14.35 3.12
CA LEU A 45 7.35 -15.13 1.92
C LEU A 45 7.80 -16.55 2.26
N GLN A 46 8.58 -16.72 3.34
CA GLN A 46 9.03 -18.03 3.82
C GLN A 46 7.87 -18.87 4.34
N GLU A 47 6.96 -18.28 5.10
CA GLU A 47 5.72 -18.96 5.53
C GLU A 47 4.88 -19.40 4.33
N ALA A 48 4.65 -18.49 3.38
CA ALA A 48 3.90 -18.81 2.17
C ALA A 48 4.58 -19.91 1.34
N GLN A 49 5.91 -19.91 1.24
CA GLN A 49 6.67 -20.97 0.58
C GLN A 49 6.48 -22.32 1.26
N ALA A 50 6.52 -22.37 2.59
CA ALA A 50 6.34 -23.61 3.35
C ALA A 50 4.93 -24.19 3.19
N GLU A 51 3.92 -23.35 3.10
CA GLU A 51 2.51 -23.74 2.95
C GLU A 51 2.06 -23.92 1.49
N PHE A 52 2.91 -23.54 0.52
CA PHE A 52 2.50 -23.39 -0.89
C PHE A 52 1.97 -24.66 -1.53
N LEU A 53 2.57 -25.82 -1.26
CA LEU A 53 2.15 -27.12 -1.84
C LEU A 53 1.17 -27.88 -0.95
N ASN A 54 1.10 -27.58 0.33
CA ASN A 54 0.28 -28.32 1.29
C ASN A 54 -0.22 -27.38 2.39
N PHE A 55 -1.23 -26.58 2.07
CA PHE A 55 -1.80 -25.64 3.01
C PHE A 55 -2.58 -26.37 4.12
N ASP A 56 -2.25 -26.07 5.38
CA ASP A 56 -2.93 -26.62 6.58
C ASP A 56 -3.08 -28.14 6.56
N ASN A 57 -2.07 -28.86 6.04
CA ASN A 57 -2.06 -30.32 5.88
C ASN A 57 -3.25 -30.89 5.06
N SER A 58 -3.87 -30.09 4.23
CA SER A 58 -5.00 -30.47 3.38
C SER A 58 -4.63 -31.38 2.19
N GLY A 59 -3.33 -31.50 1.87
CA GLY A 59 -2.85 -32.15 0.65
C GLY A 59 -3.05 -31.31 -0.63
N MET A 60 -3.50 -30.05 -0.48
CA MET A 60 -3.72 -29.12 -1.59
C MET A 60 -2.92 -27.83 -1.39
N SER A 61 -2.51 -27.20 -2.49
CA SER A 61 -1.99 -25.84 -2.47
C SER A 61 -3.07 -24.83 -2.07
N ILE A 62 -2.67 -23.74 -1.41
CA ILE A 62 -3.57 -22.59 -1.19
C ILE A 62 -4.18 -22.06 -2.49
N LEU A 63 -3.50 -22.24 -3.64
CA LEU A 63 -4.00 -21.86 -4.97
C LEU A 63 -5.16 -22.72 -5.47
N GLU A 64 -5.29 -23.95 -4.95
CA GLU A 64 -6.28 -24.94 -5.39
C GLU A 64 -7.49 -25.00 -4.46
N ILE A 65 -7.39 -24.44 -3.25
CA ILE A 65 -8.47 -24.48 -2.26
C ILE A 65 -9.63 -23.61 -2.71
N SER A 66 -10.83 -24.21 -2.76
CA SER A 66 -12.04 -23.47 -3.05
C SER A 66 -12.26 -22.32 -2.05
N HIS A 67 -12.57 -21.14 -2.57
CA HIS A 67 -12.94 -19.98 -1.76
C HIS A 67 -14.21 -20.19 -0.89
N ARG A 68 -14.95 -21.28 -1.10
CA ARG A 68 -16.13 -21.71 -0.30
C ARG A 68 -15.78 -22.80 0.72
N ALA A 69 -14.53 -23.25 0.77
CA ALA A 69 -14.09 -24.25 1.73
C ALA A 69 -13.76 -23.59 3.08
N LYS A 70 -14.04 -24.31 4.19
CA LYS A 70 -13.78 -23.83 5.55
C LYS A 70 -12.37 -23.33 5.81
N PRO A 71 -11.29 -23.96 5.30
CA PRO A 71 -9.93 -23.46 5.50
C PRO A 71 -9.73 -22.05 4.89
N TYR A 72 -10.27 -21.79 3.70
CA TYR A 72 -10.20 -20.47 3.08
C TYR A 72 -11.09 -19.45 3.81
N GLU A 73 -12.31 -19.82 4.18
CA GLU A 73 -13.22 -18.96 4.96
C GLU A 73 -12.56 -18.46 6.24
N LYS A 74 -11.82 -19.34 6.94
CA LYS A 74 -11.06 -18.99 8.14
C LYS A 74 -10.00 -17.91 7.84
N ILE A 75 -9.20 -18.08 6.78
CA ILE A 75 -8.19 -17.09 6.35
C ILE A 75 -8.85 -15.75 6.05
N HIS A 76 -9.90 -15.78 5.25
CA HIS A 76 -10.64 -14.61 4.79
C HIS A 76 -11.19 -13.80 5.95
N ASN A 77 -11.88 -14.45 6.87
CA ASN A 77 -12.48 -13.80 8.03
C ASN A 77 -11.43 -13.33 9.04
N GLN A 78 -10.34 -14.10 9.23
CA GLN A 78 -9.25 -13.68 10.11
C GLN A 78 -8.54 -12.43 9.57
N ALA A 79 -8.28 -12.36 8.27
CA ALA A 79 -7.68 -11.18 7.66
C ALA A 79 -8.54 -9.93 7.87
N LYS A 80 -9.87 -10.04 7.74
CA LYS A 80 -10.81 -8.95 8.02
C LYS A 80 -10.77 -8.52 9.49
N ALA A 81 -10.82 -9.48 10.40
CA ALA A 81 -10.79 -9.22 11.85
C ALA A 81 -9.48 -8.52 12.26
N ASP A 82 -8.33 -9.00 11.78
CA ASP A 82 -7.02 -8.43 12.09
C ASP A 82 -6.86 -7.01 11.54
N ILE A 83 -7.42 -6.70 10.36
CA ILE A 83 -7.43 -5.34 9.82
C ILE A 83 -8.24 -4.42 10.73
N LEU A 84 -9.46 -4.79 11.10
CA LEU A 84 -10.29 -3.97 12.00
C LEU A 84 -9.63 -3.78 13.37
N GLU A 85 -9.04 -4.83 13.92
CA GLU A 85 -8.32 -4.78 15.20
C GLU A 85 -7.15 -3.79 15.16
N LEU A 86 -6.28 -3.87 14.13
CA LEU A 86 -5.16 -2.95 13.96
C LEU A 86 -5.62 -1.51 13.78
N MET A 87 -6.76 -1.30 13.14
CA MET A 87 -7.35 0.03 12.95
C MET A 87 -8.14 0.52 14.17
N GLY A 88 -8.35 -0.29 15.20
CA GLY A 88 -9.17 0.05 16.37
C GLY A 88 -10.63 0.34 16.01
N LEU A 89 -11.14 -0.34 14.98
CA LEU A 89 -12.51 -0.20 14.48
C LEU A 89 -13.40 -1.33 15.01
N GLY A 90 -14.66 -0.99 15.31
CA GLY A 90 -15.66 -1.92 15.84
C GLY A 90 -16.58 -2.47 14.75
N GLU A 91 -17.69 -3.07 15.23
CA GLU A 91 -18.69 -3.75 14.40
C GLU A 91 -19.47 -2.83 13.45
N ASP A 92 -19.37 -1.52 13.61
CA ASP A 92 -19.95 -0.52 12.72
C ASP A 92 -19.22 -0.36 11.38
N TYR A 93 -18.02 -0.97 11.27
CA TYR A 93 -17.24 -1.02 10.04
C TYR A 93 -17.21 -2.42 9.42
N GLU A 94 -16.92 -2.45 8.13
CA GLU A 94 -16.75 -3.67 7.36
C GLU A 94 -15.50 -3.59 6.49
N VAL A 95 -14.82 -4.74 6.33
CA VAL A 95 -13.72 -4.90 5.40
C VAL A 95 -14.20 -5.64 4.16
N LEU A 96 -14.02 -5.05 2.99
CA LEU A 96 -14.34 -5.68 1.71
C LEU A 96 -13.06 -5.94 0.93
N PHE A 97 -12.97 -7.11 0.30
CA PHE A 97 -11.93 -7.46 -0.66
C PHE A 97 -12.50 -7.36 -2.07
N ILE A 98 -11.99 -6.41 -2.86
CA ILE A 98 -12.50 -6.07 -4.19
C ILE A 98 -11.36 -6.21 -5.22
N GLN A 99 -11.67 -6.58 -6.45
CA GLN A 99 -10.74 -6.63 -7.59
C GLN A 99 -10.71 -5.29 -8.33
N GLY A 100 -9.81 -5.14 -9.30
CA GLY A 100 -9.75 -3.99 -10.20
C GLY A 100 -8.81 -2.87 -9.76
N GLY A 101 -8.07 -3.07 -8.66
CA GLY A 101 -7.12 -2.07 -8.14
C GLY A 101 -7.81 -0.82 -7.58
N ALA A 102 -7.01 0.08 -7.00
CA ALA A 102 -7.51 1.39 -6.55
C ALA A 102 -8.18 2.18 -7.69
N SER A 103 -7.77 1.95 -8.94
CA SER A 103 -8.36 2.62 -10.12
C SER A 103 -9.84 2.31 -10.30
N LEU A 104 -10.28 1.09 -9.97
CA LEU A 104 -11.72 0.78 -9.99
C LEU A 104 -12.47 1.53 -8.89
N GLN A 105 -11.83 1.79 -7.74
CA GLN A 105 -12.45 2.56 -6.66
C GLN A 105 -12.70 4.02 -7.05
N PHE A 106 -11.84 4.59 -7.93
CA PHE A 106 -12.06 5.93 -8.45
C PHE A 106 -13.41 6.07 -9.18
N ALA A 107 -13.84 5.03 -9.88
CA ALA A 107 -15.16 4.98 -10.54
C ALA A 107 -16.27 4.49 -9.59
N MET A 108 -16.03 3.44 -8.80
CA MET A 108 -17.06 2.86 -7.92
C MET A 108 -17.55 3.86 -6.87
N ILE A 109 -16.66 4.67 -6.29
CA ILE A 109 -17.03 5.64 -5.25
C ILE A 109 -18.08 6.63 -5.76
N PRO A 110 -17.83 7.43 -6.82
CA PRO A 110 -18.83 8.37 -7.32
C PRO A 110 -20.09 7.67 -7.83
N LEU A 111 -19.98 6.50 -8.46
CA LEU A 111 -21.15 5.73 -8.91
C LEU A 111 -22.09 5.34 -7.76
N ASN A 112 -21.55 4.97 -6.59
CA ASN A 112 -22.35 4.50 -5.46
C ASN A 112 -22.90 5.63 -4.59
N PHE A 113 -22.21 6.76 -4.47
CA PHE A 113 -22.47 7.71 -3.39
C PHE A 113 -22.72 9.15 -3.86
N ALA A 114 -22.34 9.54 -5.09
CA ALA A 114 -22.49 10.91 -5.55
C ALA A 114 -23.67 11.05 -6.50
N THR A 115 -24.31 12.24 -6.46
CA THR A 115 -25.32 12.69 -7.43
C THR A 115 -24.98 14.11 -7.88
N LYS A 116 -25.74 14.67 -8.84
CA LYS A 116 -25.58 16.08 -9.25
C LYS A 116 -25.90 17.04 -8.12
N GLU A 117 -26.88 16.67 -7.29
CA GLU A 117 -27.37 17.46 -6.14
C GLU A 117 -26.39 17.32 -4.95
N ASN A 118 -25.79 16.13 -4.76
CA ASN A 118 -24.84 15.83 -3.71
C ASN A 118 -23.54 15.31 -4.34
N PRO A 119 -22.70 16.17 -4.91
CA PRO A 119 -21.48 15.76 -5.59
C PRO A 119 -20.39 15.28 -4.62
N GLY A 120 -19.42 14.54 -5.13
CA GLY A 120 -18.18 14.26 -4.39
C GLY A 120 -17.25 15.47 -4.43
N SER A 121 -16.70 15.89 -3.29
CA SER A 121 -15.63 16.88 -3.19
C SER A 121 -14.28 16.21 -3.18
N TYR A 122 -13.29 16.74 -3.92
CA TYR A 122 -11.99 16.14 -4.10
C TYR A 122 -10.86 17.12 -3.78
N VAL A 123 -9.86 16.64 -3.05
CA VAL A 123 -8.60 17.36 -2.83
C VAL A 123 -7.56 16.86 -3.83
N LEU A 124 -7.15 17.72 -4.75
CA LEU A 124 -6.18 17.39 -5.81
C LEU A 124 -4.76 17.67 -5.31
N SER A 125 -4.16 16.70 -4.64
CA SER A 125 -2.80 16.77 -4.07
C SER A 125 -1.77 15.91 -4.83
N GLY A 126 -2.16 15.31 -5.96
CA GLY A 126 -1.29 14.46 -6.77
C GLY A 126 -2.03 13.80 -7.94
N THR A 127 -1.31 12.98 -8.70
CA THR A 127 -1.86 12.31 -9.89
C THR A 127 -3.04 11.39 -9.54
N PHE A 128 -2.96 10.62 -8.45
CA PHE A 128 -4.01 9.65 -8.13
C PHE A 128 -5.30 10.34 -7.64
N SER A 129 -5.19 11.40 -6.85
CA SER A 129 -6.36 12.20 -6.49
C SER A 129 -7.00 12.90 -7.69
N SER A 130 -6.16 13.37 -8.64
CA SER A 130 -6.65 13.95 -9.90
C SER A 130 -7.34 12.91 -10.78
N ASN A 131 -6.84 11.66 -10.81
CA ASN A 131 -7.48 10.57 -11.55
C ASN A 131 -8.82 10.19 -10.90
N ALA A 132 -8.89 10.16 -9.56
CA ALA A 132 -10.15 9.90 -8.86
C ALA A 132 -11.20 11.00 -9.15
N TYR A 133 -10.79 12.26 -9.13
CA TYR A 133 -11.68 13.38 -9.53
C TYR A 133 -12.16 13.25 -10.98
N LYS A 134 -11.29 12.87 -11.90
CA LYS A 134 -11.62 12.71 -13.32
C LYS A 134 -12.76 11.70 -13.53
N GLU A 135 -12.82 10.61 -12.80
CA GLU A 135 -13.93 9.65 -12.90
C GLU A 135 -15.25 10.27 -12.41
N ALA A 136 -15.23 11.07 -11.34
CA ALA A 136 -16.41 11.79 -10.89
C ALA A 136 -16.81 12.94 -11.86
N GLU A 137 -15.84 13.57 -12.51
CA GLU A 137 -16.05 14.59 -13.53
C GLU A 137 -16.74 14.01 -14.77
N ILE A 138 -16.31 12.82 -15.25
CA ILE A 138 -16.95 12.07 -16.35
C ILE A 138 -18.43 11.83 -16.05
N LEU A 139 -18.77 11.54 -14.81
CA LEU A 139 -20.14 11.31 -14.35
C LEU A 139 -20.91 12.63 -14.08
N GLY A 140 -20.24 13.78 -14.13
CA GLY A 140 -20.83 15.08 -13.83
C GLY A 140 -21.19 15.29 -12.36
N VAL A 141 -20.50 14.58 -11.44
CA VAL A 141 -20.79 14.57 -9.99
C VAL A 141 -19.58 14.93 -9.13
N GLY A 142 -18.53 15.52 -9.72
CA GLY A 142 -17.29 15.89 -9.02
C GLY A 142 -17.15 17.40 -8.82
N LYS A 143 -16.64 17.83 -7.65
CA LYS A 143 -16.20 19.20 -7.35
C LYS A 143 -14.79 19.18 -6.78
N VAL A 144 -14.00 20.22 -7.05
CA VAL A 144 -12.68 20.40 -6.46
C VAL A 144 -12.81 21.19 -5.16
N ALA A 145 -12.35 20.60 -4.03
CA ALA A 145 -12.32 21.27 -2.73
C ALA A 145 -11.01 22.05 -2.50
N ALA A 146 -9.90 21.54 -3.02
CA ALA A 146 -8.60 22.21 -3.03
C ALA A 146 -7.68 21.58 -4.07
N SER A 147 -6.64 22.32 -4.49
CA SER A 147 -5.63 21.81 -5.43
C SER A 147 -4.28 22.44 -5.16
N THR A 148 -3.22 21.62 -5.15
CA THR A 148 -1.83 22.09 -5.13
C THR A 148 -1.11 21.84 -6.48
N LYS A 149 -1.89 21.68 -7.55
CA LYS A 149 -1.38 21.41 -8.91
C LYS A 149 -0.45 22.51 -9.43
N ASP A 150 -0.79 23.78 -9.17
CA ASP A 150 0.01 24.90 -9.62
C ASP A 150 1.36 25.01 -8.89
N GLU A 151 1.50 24.33 -7.78
CA GLU A 151 2.75 24.14 -7.02
C GLU A 151 3.42 22.78 -7.34
N ASN A 152 3.06 22.14 -8.46
CA ASN A 152 3.55 20.82 -8.85
C ASN A 152 3.39 19.75 -7.76
N PHE A 153 2.36 19.85 -6.93
CA PHE A 153 2.08 18.91 -5.83
C PHE A 153 3.24 18.75 -4.83
N THR A 154 4.00 19.83 -4.59
CA THR A 154 5.12 19.81 -3.63
C THR A 154 4.66 19.71 -2.18
N ARG A 155 3.37 19.93 -1.92
CA ARG A 155 2.74 19.81 -0.59
C ARG A 155 1.32 19.29 -0.68
N VAL A 156 0.74 18.96 0.45
CA VAL A 156 -0.71 18.81 0.60
C VAL A 156 -1.31 20.17 0.99
N PRO A 157 -2.59 20.45 0.67
CA PRO A 157 -3.24 21.69 1.14
C PRO A 157 -3.36 21.69 2.66
N THR A 158 -3.36 22.88 3.24
CA THR A 158 -3.70 23.10 4.67
C THR A 158 -5.21 23.01 4.87
N GLN A 159 -5.66 22.85 6.14
CA GLN A 159 -7.08 22.86 6.47
C GLN A 159 -7.80 24.13 6.00
N ALA A 160 -7.15 25.29 6.06
CA ALA A 160 -7.74 26.58 5.68
C ALA A 160 -7.98 26.72 4.18
N GLU A 161 -7.28 25.94 3.35
CA GLU A 161 -7.42 25.92 1.89
C GLU A 161 -8.54 24.99 1.41
N LEU A 162 -9.13 24.17 2.30
CA LEU A 162 -10.18 23.23 1.95
C LEU A 162 -11.54 23.96 1.85
N ASN A 163 -12.03 24.13 0.63
CA ASN A 163 -13.37 24.65 0.38
C ASN A 163 -14.37 23.50 0.19
N ILE A 164 -14.86 22.95 1.31
CA ILE A 164 -15.72 21.77 1.34
C ILE A 164 -17.18 22.24 1.19
N ASP A 165 -17.85 21.82 0.11
CA ASP A 165 -19.29 22.03 -0.03
C ASP A 165 -20.04 21.16 0.98
N LYS A 166 -20.82 21.78 1.87
CA LYS A 166 -21.61 21.10 2.91
C LYS A 166 -22.63 20.10 2.37
N ASN A 167 -23.02 20.27 1.10
CA ASN A 167 -23.92 19.35 0.41
C ASN A 167 -23.16 18.19 -0.27
N SER A 168 -21.85 18.11 -0.13
CA SER A 168 -21.09 17.02 -0.73
C SER A 168 -21.44 15.68 -0.09
N ALA A 169 -21.58 14.66 -0.93
CA ALA A 169 -21.75 13.27 -0.49
C ALA A 169 -20.52 12.78 0.32
N TYR A 170 -19.33 13.29 -0.02
CA TYR A 170 -18.07 13.00 0.66
C TYR A 170 -16.98 14.02 0.30
N LEU A 171 -15.94 14.08 1.13
CA LEU A 171 -14.64 14.63 0.80
C LEU A 171 -13.68 13.49 0.51
N HIS A 172 -13.04 13.49 -0.66
CA HIS A 172 -12.05 12.49 -1.05
C HIS A 172 -10.63 13.07 -0.98
N ILE A 173 -9.71 12.35 -0.31
CA ILE A 173 -8.27 12.66 -0.26
C ILE A 173 -7.45 11.44 -0.72
N CYS A 174 -6.26 11.69 -1.25
CA CYS A 174 -5.19 10.70 -1.35
C CYS A 174 -4.22 10.98 -0.21
N ASN A 175 -4.23 10.12 0.82
CA ASN A 175 -3.54 10.40 2.09
C ASN A 175 -2.02 10.46 1.93
N ASN A 176 -1.46 9.57 1.09
CA ASN A 176 -0.05 9.59 0.71
C ASN A 176 0.13 9.53 -0.80
N ASN A 177 0.81 10.52 -1.36
CA ASN A 177 1.06 10.67 -2.80
C ASN A 177 2.34 9.96 -3.23
N THR A 178 2.24 8.72 -3.65
CA THR A 178 3.35 7.84 -4.05
C THR A 178 4.30 8.44 -5.10
N ILE A 179 3.78 9.29 -6.00
CA ILE A 179 4.55 9.87 -7.11
C ILE A 179 5.36 11.08 -6.65
N TYR A 180 4.78 11.92 -5.80
CA TYR A 180 5.36 13.20 -5.40
C TYR A 180 6.05 13.15 -4.04
N GLY A 181 5.79 12.09 -3.24
CA GLY A 181 6.37 11.93 -1.90
C GLY A 181 5.78 12.91 -0.88
N THR A 182 4.51 13.31 -1.07
CA THR A 182 3.78 14.15 -0.12
C THR A 182 2.72 13.36 0.63
N GLU A 183 2.47 13.69 1.89
CA GLU A 183 1.58 12.95 2.78
C GLU A 183 0.81 13.92 3.69
N PHE A 184 -0.46 13.61 3.97
CA PHE A 184 -1.24 14.31 4.98
C PHE A 184 -0.77 13.90 6.38
N HIS A 185 -0.27 14.87 7.15
CA HIS A 185 0.07 14.69 8.57
C HIS A 185 -1.07 15.12 9.52
N TYR A 186 -2.21 15.50 8.96
CA TYR A 186 -3.43 15.80 9.69
C TYR A 186 -4.63 15.12 9.02
N ILE A 187 -5.70 14.93 9.77
CA ILE A 187 -6.98 14.44 9.24
C ILE A 187 -7.88 15.66 9.00
N PRO A 188 -8.33 15.92 7.77
CA PRO A 188 -9.20 17.05 7.49
C PRO A 188 -10.46 17.09 8.36
N ALA A 189 -10.75 18.25 8.95
CA ALA A 189 -12.04 18.53 9.53
C ALA A 189 -13.04 18.79 8.41
N THR A 190 -14.16 18.06 8.40
CA THR A 190 -15.11 18.05 7.28
C THR A 190 -16.49 18.58 7.63
N ASP A 191 -16.69 19.04 8.87
CA ASP A 191 -17.96 19.60 9.37
C ASP A 191 -19.18 18.70 9.07
N GLY A 192 -18.99 17.38 9.21
CA GLY A 192 -20.04 16.38 9.02
C GLY A 192 -20.11 15.75 7.62
N VAL A 193 -19.37 16.25 6.64
CA VAL A 193 -19.24 15.61 5.33
C VAL A 193 -18.41 14.32 5.48
N PRO A 194 -18.86 13.15 4.97
CA PRO A 194 -18.13 11.90 5.07
C PRO A 194 -16.71 12.00 4.47
N LEU A 195 -15.68 11.61 5.21
CA LEU A 195 -14.28 11.61 4.74
C LEU A 195 -13.94 10.25 4.11
N PHE A 196 -13.49 10.27 2.84
CA PHE A 196 -13.01 9.12 2.09
C PHE A 196 -11.52 9.26 1.78
N ALA A 197 -10.75 8.18 1.91
CA ALA A 197 -9.31 8.24 1.70
C ALA A 197 -8.78 7.08 0.85
N ASP A 198 -7.97 7.44 -0.16
CA ASP A 198 -7.01 6.52 -0.76
C ASP A 198 -5.78 6.42 0.16
N MET A 199 -5.63 5.27 0.80
CA MET A 199 -4.47 4.93 1.63
C MET A 199 -3.65 3.80 1.01
N SER A 200 -3.64 3.65 -0.32
CA SER A 200 -2.94 2.55 -1.00
C SER A 200 -1.47 2.45 -0.62
N SER A 201 -0.80 3.56 -0.36
CA SER A 201 0.63 3.58 -0.06
C SER A 201 0.98 3.75 1.42
N ASP A 202 0.01 3.94 2.30
CA ASP A 202 0.24 4.17 3.73
C ASP A 202 -0.77 3.51 4.68
N MET A 203 -1.71 2.70 4.16
CA MET A 203 -2.62 1.93 5.01
C MET A 203 -1.82 1.01 5.94
N LEU A 204 -2.14 1.03 7.24
CA LEU A 204 -1.46 0.29 8.31
C LEU A 204 0.05 0.63 8.44
N SER A 205 0.47 1.83 8.06
CA SER A 205 1.84 2.31 8.25
C SER A 205 2.07 2.97 9.61
N ARG A 206 1.02 3.51 10.20
CA ARG A 206 1.01 4.21 11.49
C ARG A 206 -0.40 4.25 12.08
N PRO A 207 -0.56 4.60 13.38
CA PRO A 207 -1.87 4.87 13.95
C PRO A 207 -2.50 6.12 13.32
N TYR A 208 -3.79 6.05 13.07
CA TYR A 208 -4.67 7.16 12.74
C TYR A 208 -5.92 7.08 13.62
N ASP A 209 -6.65 8.17 13.78
CA ASP A 209 -8.03 8.10 14.24
C ASP A 209 -8.92 7.66 13.07
N PHE A 210 -8.90 6.33 12.80
CA PHE A 210 -9.61 5.73 11.69
C PHE A 210 -11.13 5.94 11.75
N LYS A 211 -11.68 6.23 12.95
CA LYS A 211 -13.13 6.50 13.12
C LYS A 211 -13.58 7.78 12.42
N LYS A 212 -12.65 8.69 12.12
CA LYS A 212 -12.94 9.91 11.35
C LYS A 212 -13.21 9.64 9.87
N PHE A 213 -12.80 8.49 9.36
CA PHE A 213 -13.03 8.11 7.97
C PHE A 213 -14.33 7.31 7.84
N SER A 214 -15.12 7.64 6.83
CA SER A 214 -16.30 6.86 6.49
C SER A 214 -16.01 5.74 5.49
N LEU A 215 -14.97 5.93 4.66
CA LEU A 215 -14.46 4.92 3.74
C LEU A 215 -12.95 5.12 3.53
N ILE A 216 -12.20 4.04 3.66
CA ILE A 216 -10.78 3.96 3.31
C ILE A 216 -10.62 2.85 2.27
N TYR A 217 -9.80 3.06 1.26
CA TYR A 217 -9.42 1.99 0.36
C TYR A 217 -7.91 1.95 0.11
N ALA A 218 -7.40 0.77 -0.21
CA ALA A 218 -5.99 0.55 -0.49
C ALA A 218 -5.77 -0.57 -1.51
N GLY A 219 -5.08 -0.25 -2.61
CA GLY A 219 -4.49 -1.28 -3.46
C GLY A 219 -3.31 -1.92 -2.73
N VAL A 220 -3.40 -3.22 -2.43
CA VAL A 220 -2.50 -3.88 -1.48
C VAL A 220 -1.06 -4.04 -1.98
N GLN A 221 -0.79 -3.95 -3.28
CA GLN A 221 0.52 -4.19 -3.91
C GLN A 221 1.64 -3.22 -3.46
N LYS A 222 1.34 -2.24 -2.66
CA LYS A 222 2.31 -1.28 -2.10
C LYS A 222 2.76 -1.72 -0.71
N ASN A 223 1.86 -1.72 0.26
CA ASN A 223 2.20 -1.89 1.68
C ASN A 223 1.68 -3.18 2.31
N LEU A 224 0.69 -3.87 1.72
CA LEU A 224 -0.07 -4.91 2.42
C LEU A 224 -0.09 -6.29 1.75
N GLY A 225 0.48 -6.44 0.55
CA GLY A 225 0.45 -7.75 -0.12
C GLY A 225 0.84 -7.69 -1.59
N PRO A 226 0.65 -8.76 -2.35
CA PRO A 226 0.82 -8.78 -3.81
C PRO A 226 -0.35 -8.11 -4.52
N ALA A 227 -0.15 -7.75 -5.81
CA ALA A 227 -1.23 -7.22 -6.65
C ALA A 227 -2.41 -8.20 -6.77
N GLY A 228 -3.62 -7.67 -7.00
CA GLY A 228 -4.83 -8.45 -7.30
C GLY A 228 -6.04 -8.11 -6.44
N VAL A 229 -5.84 -7.50 -5.27
CA VAL A 229 -6.94 -7.12 -4.37
C VAL A 229 -6.83 -5.66 -3.94
N VAL A 230 -7.97 -5.06 -3.69
CA VAL A 230 -8.14 -3.79 -2.97
C VAL A 230 -8.87 -4.10 -1.66
N ILE A 231 -8.34 -3.58 -0.57
CA ILE A 231 -9.04 -3.53 0.70
C ILE A 231 -9.89 -2.27 0.71
N VAL A 232 -11.18 -2.40 1.03
CA VAL A 232 -12.05 -1.27 1.35
C VAL A 232 -12.54 -1.46 2.78
N VAL A 233 -12.31 -0.48 3.63
CA VAL A 233 -12.82 -0.42 5.00
C VAL A 233 -13.83 0.71 5.07
N ALA A 234 -15.08 0.41 5.34
CA ALA A 234 -16.14 1.42 5.30
C ALA A 234 -17.20 1.19 6.39
N LYS A 235 -17.85 2.27 6.80
CA LYS A 235 -19.01 2.20 7.70
C LYS A 235 -20.13 1.38 7.05
N LYS A 236 -20.69 0.42 7.77
CA LYS A 236 -21.81 -0.40 7.27
C LYS A 236 -22.99 0.46 6.82
N SER A 237 -23.31 1.50 7.59
CA SER A 237 -24.37 2.47 7.25
C SER A 237 -24.12 3.25 5.96
N LEU A 238 -22.85 3.38 5.53
CA LEU A 238 -22.50 3.95 4.21
C LEU A 238 -22.68 2.90 3.11
N ILE A 239 -22.19 1.67 3.33
CA ILE A 239 -22.29 0.56 2.36
C ILE A 239 -23.75 0.30 1.98
N GLU A 240 -24.67 0.36 2.95
CA GLU A 240 -26.10 0.16 2.76
C GLU A 240 -26.76 1.22 1.85
N LYS A 241 -26.10 2.37 1.67
CA LYS A 241 -26.53 3.43 0.75
C LYS A 241 -26.11 3.21 -0.71
N SER A 242 -25.43 2.10 -1.01
CA SER A 242 -25.02 1.77 -2.38
C SER A 242 -26.21 1.82 -3.36
N LEU A 243 -26.01 2.51 -4.48
CA LEU A 243 -27.07 2.74 -5.47
C LEU A 243 -27.49 1.42 -6.14
N GLN A 244 -28.76 1.02 -5.93
CA GLN A 244 -29.27 -0.30 -6.34
C GLN A 244 -29.47 -0.44 -7.87
N THR A 245 -29.46 0.66 -8.63
CA THR A 245 -29.56 0.64 -10.10
C THR A 245 -28.26 0.31 -10.81
N LEU A 246 -27.14 0.24 -10.07
CA LEU A 246 -25.84 -0.13 -10.63
C LEU A 246 -25.76 -1.62 -10.93
N PRO A 247 -24.92 -2.03 -11.92
CA PRO A 247 -24.56 -3.43 -12.13
C PRO A 247 -24.01 -4.04 -10.84
N THR A 248 -24.39 -5.30 -10.59
CA THR A 248 -24.16 -6.00 -9.31
C THR A 248 -22.73 -5.92 -8.81
N MET A 249 -21.73 -6.08 -9.70
CA MET A 249 -20.30 -6.08 -9.34
C MET A 249 -19.72 -4.67 -9.09
N LEU A 250 -20.49 -3.61 -9.35
CA LEU A 250 -20.08 -2.22 -9.07
C LEU A 250 -20.67 -1.68 -7.77
N ARG A 251 -21.42 -2.49 -7.02
CA ARG A 251 -22.06 -2.09 -5.76
C ARG A 251 -21.29 -2.62 -4.56
N TYR A 252 -21.01 -1.75 -3.59
CA TYR A 252 -20.35 -2.15 -2.34
C TYR A 252 -21.24 -3.09 -1.51
N ASP A 253 -22.56 -2.92 -1.50
CA ASP A 253 -23.50 -3.77 -0.77
C ASP A 253 -23.50 -5.22 -1.27
N THR A 254 -23.17 -5.47 -2.53
CA THR A 254 -22.97 -6.84 -3.07
C THR A 254 -21.84 -7.55 -2.37
N PHE A 255 -20.70 -6.88 -2.22
CA PHE A 255 -19.53 -7.44 -1.52
C PHE A 255 -19.83 -7.63 -0.04
N TYR A 256 -20.50 -6.65 0.59
CA TYR A 256 -20.90 -6.74 2.00
C TYR A 256 -21.82 -7.94 2.26
N LYS A 257 -22.96 -8.02 1.57
CA LYS A 257 -23.96 -9.09 1.75
C LYS A 257 -23.43 -10.51 1.44
N LYS A 258 -22.37 -10.60 0.65
CA LYS A 258 -21.77 -11.86 0.24
C LYS A 258 -20.38 -12.08 0.82
N ASN A 259 -20.00 -11.34 1.87
CA ASN A 259 -18.69 -11.44 2.52
C ASN A 259 -17.53 -11.39 1.51
N SER A 260 -17.60 -10.52 0.49
CA SER A 260 -16.68 -10.43 -0.66
C SER A 260 -16.53 -11.72 -1.48
N LEU A 261 -17.46 -12.67 -1.35
CA LEU A 261 -17.45 -13.99 -2.02
C LEU A 261 -18.61 -14.13 -3.02
N TYR A 262 -19.10 -13.02 -3.56
CA TYR A 262 -20.11 -13.07 -4.64
C TYR A 262 -19.59 -13.81 -5.88
N ASN A 263 -18.36 -13.50 -6.28
CA ASN A 263 -17.59 -14.20 -7.31
C ASN A 263 -16.34 -14.83 -6.66
N THR A 264 -15.58 -15.61 -7.40
CA THR A 264 -14.30 -16.16 -6.97
C THR A 264 -13.31 -15.00 -6.76
N PRO A 265 -12.84 -14.77 -5.50
CA PRO A 265 -11.92 -13.69 -5.21
C PRO A 265 -10.48 -14.05 -5.59
N PRO A 266 -9.54 -13.08 -5.57
CA PRO A 266 -8.11 -13.37 -5.70
C PRO A 266 -7.58 -14.03 -4.41
N ALA A 267 -7.93 -15.30 -4.21
CA ALA A 267 -7.76 -16.04 -2.95
C ALA A 267 -6.32 -16.00 -2.42
N PHE A 268 -5.33 -16.21 -3.28
CA PHE A 268 -3.93 -16.15 -2.89
C PHE A 268 -3.50 -14.75 -2.44
N SER A 269 -3.96 -13.71 -3.12
CA SER A 269 -3.63 -12.33 -2.70
C SER A 269 -4.24 -11.99 -1.34
N ILE A 270 -5.47 -12.45 -1.06
CA ILE A 270 -6.12 -12.26 0.25
C ILE A 270 -5.40 -13.06 1.34
N TYR A 271 -4.98 -14.30 1.05
CA TYR A 271 -4.14 -15.08 1.96
C TYR A 271 -2.86 -14.34 2.31
N MET A 272 -2.15 -13.79 1.33
CA MET A 272 -0.92 -13.02 1.55
C MET A 272 -1.19 -11.73 2.34
N VAL A 273 -2.31 -11.06 2.12
CA VAL A 273 -2.74 -9.92 2.94
C VAL A 273 -2.89 -10.33 4.39
N GLY A 274 -3.58 -11.46 4.67
CA GLY A 274 -3.71 -11.98 6.03
C GLY A 274 -2.36 -12.23 6.69
N LYS A 275 -1.39 -12.81 5.97
CA LYS A 275 -0.03 -13.04 6.47
C LYS A 275 0.71 -11.72 6.76
N VAL A 276 0.62 -10.71 5.87
CA VAL A 276 1.26 -9.41 6.10
C VAL A 276 0.63 -8.67 7.28
N VAL A 277 -0.69 -8.70 7.41
CA VAL A 277 -1.41 -8.07 8.53
C VAL A 277 -1.04 -8.76 9.85
N SER A 278 -0.98 -10.08 9.88
CA SER A 278 -0.49 -10.85 11.04
C SER A 278 0.96 -10.50 11.38
N TRP A 279 1.83 -10.37 10.37
CA TRP A 279 3.21 -9.92 10.56
C TRP A 279 3.27 -8.53 11.19
N ILE A 280 2.46 -7.56 10.77
CA ILE A 280 2.39 -6.24 11.41
C ILE A 280 2.05 -6.36 12.90
N LYS A 281 1.08 -7.23 13.27
CA LYS A 281 0.73 -7.48 14.68
C LYS A 281 1.93 -8.04 15.47
N THR A 282 2.65 -9.03 14.93
CA THR A 282 3.82 -9.62 15.58
C THR A 282 5.00 -8.65 15.71
N GLN A 283 5.08 -7.65 14.83
CA GLN A 283 6.09 -6.58 14.89
C GLN A 283 5.77 -5.49 15.92
N GLY A 284 4.70 -5.61 16.70
CA GLY A 284 4.29 -4.64 17.72
C GLY A 284 3.19 -3.67 17.25
N GLY A 285 2.52 -3.97 16.14
CA GLY A 285 1.38 -3.21 15.64
C GLY A 285 1.76 -1.84 15.05
N LEU A 286 0.75 -0.99 14.89
CA LEU A 286 0.90 0.28 14.17
C LEU A 286 1.83 1.28 14.85
N ALA A 287 1.91 1.28 16.18
CA ALA A 287 2.79 2.19 16.91
C ALA A 287 4.28 1.90 16.62
N GLU A 288 4.65 0.63 16.56
CA GLU A 288 6.02 0.24 16.23
C GLU A 288 6.31 0.43 14.73
N MET A 289 5.33 0.15 13.84
CA MET A 289 5.46 0.48 12.42
C MET A 289 5.72 1.98 12.21
N ALA A 290 5.01 2.85 12.91
CA ALA A 290 5.22 4.29 12.84
C ALA A 290 6.66 4.70 13.19
N LYS A 291 7.20 4.16 14.28
CA LYS A 291 8.60 4.44 14.70
C LYS A 291 9.60 3.99 13.64
N ARG A 292 9.43 2.77 13.11
CA ARG A 292 10.31 2.24 12.06
C ARG A 292 10.23 3.05 10.78
N ASN A 293 9.01 3.43 10.35
CA ASN A 293 8.80 4.19 9.13
C ASN A 293 9.34 5.63 9.27
N SER A 294 9.12 6.28 10.41
CA SER A 294 9.72 7.59 10.71
C SER A 294 11.24 7.53 10.67
N LYS A 295 11.85 6.52 11.33
CA LYS A 295 13.31 6.34 11.33
C LYS A 295 13.87 6.15 9.92
N LYS A 296 13.24 5.33 9.10
CA LYS A 296 13.64 5.12 7.70
C LYS A 296 13.58 6.41 6.88
N ALA A 297 12.50 7.16 7.00
CA ALA A 297 12.31 8.42 6.32
C ALA A 297 13.36 9.46 6.77
N GLU A 298 13.60 9.58 8.08
CA GLU A 298 14.61 10.47 8.66
C GLU A 298 16.02 10.20 8.08
N ILE A 299 16.42 8.92 7.94
CA ILE A 299 17.73 8.55 7.38
C ILE A 299 17.90 9.14 5.98
N LEU A 300 16.91 8.98 5.08
CA LEU A 300 17.02 9.47 3.71
C LEU A 300 16.88 10.99 3.62
N TYR A 301 15.94 11.59 4.36
CA TYR A 301 15.77 13.03 4.33
C TYR A 301 16.99 13.77 4.91
N SER A 302 17.66 13.21 5.92
CA SER A 302 18.93 13.78 6.43
C SER A 302 20.00 13.81 5.33
N VAL A 303 20.16 12.74 4.56
CA VAL A 303 21.13 12.73 3.44
C VAL A 303 20.77 13.76 2.37
N ILE A 304 19.48 13.96 2.09
CA ILE A 304 19.02 14.95 1.11
C ILE A 304 19.29 16.37 1.65
N ASP A 305 18.89 16.66 2.88
CA ASP A 305 19.02 17.99 3.47
C ASP A 305 20.48 18.41 3.68
N ASP A 306 21.35 17.47 4.08
CA ASP A 306 22.79 17.70 4.31
C ASP A 306 23.61 17.65 3.01
N SER A 307 22.97 17.52 1.85
CA SER A 307 23.67 17.39 0.56
C SER A 307 24.19 18.71 -0.01
N ASN A 308 23.91 19.85 0.63
CA ASN A 308 24.22 21.18 0.09
C ASN A 308 23.61 21.41 -1.30
N GLY A 309 22.40 20.92 -1.53
CA GLY A 309 21.66 21.09 -2.78
C GLY A 309 22.01 20.09 -3.90
N PHE A 310 22.95 19.17 -3.68
CA PHE A 310 23.24 18.09 -4.64
C PHE A 310 22.01 17.17 -4.82
N TYR A 311 21.35 16.79 -3.72
CA TYR A 311 20.05 16.16 -3.76
C TYR A 311 18.97 17.19 -3.43
N LYS A 312 17.99 17.35 -4.30
CA LYS A 312 16.87 18.27 -4.10
C LYS A 312 15.58 17.48 -3.87
N GLY A 313 15.07 17.45 -2.63
CA GLY A 313 13.77 16.86 -2.31
C GLY A 313 12.64 17.55 -3.05
N HIS A 314 11.62 16.79 -3.49
CA HIS A 314 10.45 17.37 -4.14
C HIS A 314 9.46 17.93 -3.13
N ALA A 315 9.19 17.19 -2.07
CA ALA A 315 8.18 17.55 -1.07
C ALA A 315 8.67 18.63 -0.11
N ALA A 316 7.82 19.60 0.19
CA ALA A 316 8.00 20.56 1.29
C ALA A 316 8.13 19.81 2.63
N LYS A 317 8.91 20.35 3.57
CA LYS A 317 9.28 19.63 4.81
C LYS A 317 8.09 19.18 5.65
N ASP A 318 7.04 19.98 5.70
CA ASP A 318 5.79 19.72 6.44
C ASP A 318 4.86 18.72 5.76
N SER A 319 5.15 18.38 4.51
CA SER A 319 4.36 17.45 3.70
C SER A 319 5.14 16.19 3.27
N ARG A 320 6.33 15.96 3.82
CA ARG A 320 7.18 14.82 3.45
C ARG A 320 6.55 13.48 3.81
N SER A 321 6.53 12.56 2.85
CA SER A 321 6.02 11.21 3.04
C SER A 321 6.97 10.35 3.88
N PHE A 322 6.42 9.54 4.78
CA PHE A 322 7.16 8.47 5.46
C PHE A 322 7.32 7.20 4.60
N MET A 323 6.59 7.12 3.47
CA MET A 323 6.53 5.92 2.62
C MET A 323 7.27 6.06 1.30
N ASN A 324 7.35 7.27 0.76
CA ASN A 324 7.93 7.52 -0.56
C ASN A 324 8.80 8.77 -0.53
N VAL A 325 10.10 8.59 -0.54
CA VAL A 325 11.07 9.69 -0.55
C VAL A 325 11.46 10.01 -2.00
N THR A 326 11.14 11.23 -2.46
CA THR A 326 11.39 11.67 -3.83
C THR A 326 12.41 12.79 -3.88
N PHE A 327 13.35 12.73 -4.84
CA PHE A 327 14.40 13.72 -4.98
C PHE A 327 14.94 13.79 -6.41
N ARG A 328 15.61 14.88 -6.74
CA ARG A 328 16.33 15.10 -8.01
C ARG A 328 17.83 15.22 -7.77
N LEU A 329 18.61 14.93 -8.80
CA LEU A 329 20.03 15.24 -8.89
C LEU A 329 20.23 16.50 -9.73
N PRO A 330 21.45 17.07 -9.80
CA PRO A 330 21.72 18.32 -10.53
C PRO A 330 21.34 18.29 -12.01
N ASN A 331 21.43 17.13 -12.66
CA ASN A 331 21.05 16.93 -14.06
C ASN A 331 20.63 15.48 -14.35
N GLU A 332 20.00 15.27 -15.51
CA GLU A 332 19.47 13.96 -15.93
C GLU A 332 20.55 12.90 -16.19
N ASP A 333 21.78 13.29 -16.55
CA ASP A 333 22.84 12.31 -16.78
C ASP A 333 23.33 11.72 -15.47
N LEU A 334 23.44 12.53 -14.41
CA LEU A 334 23.69 12.04 -13.05
C LEU A 334 22.53 11.16 -12.54
N GLU A 335 21.28 11.50 -12.88
CA GLU A 335 20.12 10.65 -12.54
C GLU A 335 20.22 9.26 -13.19
N LYS A 336 20.61 9.20 -14.48
CA LYS A 336 20.82 7.92 -15.18
C LYS A 336 21.97 7.11 -14.58
N GLN A 337 23.10 7.76 -14.28
CA GLN A 337 24.25 7.14 -13.63
C GLN A 337 23.89 6.61 -12.23
N PHE A 338 23.16 7.41 -11.44
CA PHE A 338 22.68 7.00 -10.12
C PHE A 338 21.86 5.72 -10.19
N VAL A 339 20.88 5.64 -11.11
CA VAL A 339 20.03 4.45 -11.28
C VAL A 339 20.85 3.22 -11.68
N ALA A 340 21.79 3.37 -12.63
CA ALA A 340 22.64 2.27 -13.09
C ALA A 340 23.54 1.74 -11.95
N GLN A 341 24.26 2.63 -11.28
CA GLN A 341 25.16 2.25 -10.17
C GLN A 341 24.37 1.73 -8.94
N ALA A 342 23.19 2.26 -8.65
CA ALA A 342 22.32 1.71 -7.59
C ALA A 342 21.97 0.24 -7.86
N LEU A 343 21.61 -0.08 -9.11
CA LEU A 343 21.30 -1.46 -9.49
C LEU A 343 22.51 -2.40 -9.31
N GLU A 344 23.71 -1.96 -9.68
CA GLU A 344 24.98 -2.70 -9.47
C GLU A 344 25.25 -2.93 -7.97
N ASN A 345 24.78 -2.03 -7.11
CA ASN A 345 24.88 -2.14 -5.65
C ASN A 345 23.67 -2.85 -4.98
N ASN A 346 22.88 -3.61 -5.75
CA ASN A 346 21.70 -4.33 -5.27
C ASN A 346 20.56 -3.41 -4.72
N LEU A 347 20.50 -2.17 -5.17
CA LEU A 347 19.47 -1.18 -4.84
C LEU A 347 18.54 -1.02 -6.05
N SER A 348 17.48 -1.82 -6.11
CA SER A 348 16.56 -1.86 -7.26
C SER A 348 15.38 -0.91 -7.09
N GLY A 349 14.88 -0.34 -8.20
CA GLY A 349 13.61 0.39 -8.20
C GLY A 349 13.67 1.84 -7.73
N VAL A 350 14.87 2.45 -7.66
CA VAL A 350 15.07 3.84 -7.18
C VAL A 350 14.73 4.92 -8.22
N LYS A 351 14.46 4.55 -9.47
CA LYS A 351 14.06 5.50 -10.53
C LYS A 351 12.70 6.13 -10.22
N GLY A 352 12.59 7.45 -10.37
CA GLY A 352 11.34 8.18 -10.20
C GLY A 352 10.28 7.87 -11.24
N HIS A 353 9.06 8.37 -11.02
CA HIS A 353 7.97 8.15 -11.96
C HIS A 353 8.22 8.91 -13.28
N ARG A 354 7.85 8.29 -14.42
CA ARG A 354 8.08 8.85 -15.76
C ARG A 354 7.54 10.28 -15.98
N SER A 355 6.48 10.67 -15.25
CA SER A 355 5.87 12.00 -15.37
C SER A 355 6.60 13.10 -14.58
N VAL A 356 7.43 12.72 -13.60
CA VAL A 356 8.13 13.65 -12.70
C VAL A 356 9.64 13.58 -12.90
N GLY A 357 10.16 12.40 -13.28
CA GLY A 357 11.59 12.13 -13.36
C GLY A 357 12.23 11.94 -11.99
N GLY A 358 13.53 12.12 -11.91
CA GLY A 358 14.28 12.01 -10.66
C GLY A 358 14.33 10.62 -10.07
N MET A 359 14.46 10.59 -8.74
CA MET A 359 14.58 9.40 -7.93
C MET A 359 13.38 9.26 -7.01
N ARG A 360 13.04 8.02 -6.68
CA ARG A 360 12.06 7.71 -5.64
C ARG A 360 12.46 6.44 -4.91
N ALA A 361 12.64 6.54 -3.61
CA ALA A 361 12.77 5.38 -2.73
C ALA A 361 11.43 5.10 -2.04
N SER A 362 10.80 3.97 -2.36
CA SER A 362 9.61 3.51 -1.66
C SER A 362 10.01 2.61 -0.51
N ILE A 363 9.78 3.08 0.72
CA ILE A 363 10.29 2.50 1.97
C ILE A 363 9.16 1.99 2.86
N TYR A 364 8.19 1.31 2.26
CA TYR A 364 7.02 0.75 2.95
C TYR A 364 7.36 -0.10 4.17
N ASN A 365 6.36 -0.58 4.91
CA ASN A 365 6.54 -1.32 6.16
C ASN A 365 7.60 -2.43 6.07
N ALA A 366 7.61 -3.19 4.98
CA ALA A 366 8.50 -4.34 4.79
C ALA A 366 9.95 -3.98 4.41
N MET A 367 10.24 -2.72 4.01
CA MET A 367 11.60 -2.26 3.78
C MET A 367 12.34 -2.19 5.12
N THR A 368 13.49 -2.84 5.20
CA THR A 368 14.30 -2.87 6.42
C THR A 368 15.06 -1.55 6.64
N ILE A 369 15.41 -1.25 7.89
CA ILE A 369 16.28 -0.10 8.21
C ILE A 369 17.63 -0.27 7.52
N GLU A 370 18.20 -1.47 7.55
CA GLU A 370 19.47 -1.81 6.85
C GLU A 370 19.44 -1.48 5.36
N GLY A 371 18.33 -1.80 4.67
CA GLY A 371 18.15 -1.47 3.25
C GLY A 371 18.16 0.03 2.99
N VAL A 372 17.52 0.80 3.88
CA VAL A 372 17.51 2.26 3.81
C VAL A 372 18.87 2.86 4.13
N GLU A 373 19.59 2.34 5.13
CA GLU A 373 20.96 2.75 5.46
C GLU A 373 21.92 2.46 4.30
N THR A 374 21.78 1.29 3.67
CA THR A 374 22.57 0.93 2.47
C THR A 374 22.35 1.94 1.33
N LEU A 375 21.10 2.36 1.09
CA LEU A 375 20.81 3.40 0.11
C LEU A 375 21.39 4.76 0.53
N ALA A 376 21.28 5.14 1.79
CA ALA A 376 21.82 6.38 2.32
C ALA A 376 23.35 6.46 2.17
N ASP A 377 24.05 5.37 2.45
CA ASP A 377 25.50 5.30 2.28
C ASP A 377 25.92 5.32 0.81
N PHE A 378 25.16 4.65 -0.06
CA PHE A 378 25.33 4.77 -1.50
C PHE A 378 25.15 6.23 -1.97
N MET A 379 24.12 6.92 -1.51
CA MET A 379 23.87 8.34 -1.83
C MET A 379 25.06 9.23 -1.40
N LYS A 380 25.57 9.06 -0.19
CA LYS A 380 26.75 9.81 0.29
C LYS A 380 27.97 9.59 -0.58
N LYS A 381 28.29 8.33 -0.92
CA LYS A 381 29.42 7.97 -1.80
C LYS A 381 29.25 8.53 -3.20
N PHE A 382 28.05 8.40 -3.79
CA PHE A 382 27.74 8.91 -5.12
C PHE A 382 27.93 10.43 -5.19
N LYS A 383 27.47 11.17 -4.17
CA LYS A 383 27.70 12.60 -4.07
C LYS A 383 29.21 12.92 -4.05
N GLN A 384 30.01 12.26 -3.19
CA GLN A 384 31.47 12.50 -3.09
C GLN A 384 32.22 12.31 -4.41
N GLN A 385 31.71 11.41 -5.27
CA GLN A 385 32.32 11.10 -6.57
C GLN A 385 31.90 12.06 -7.68
N ASN A 386 30.82 12.83 -7.50
CA ASN A 386 30.18 13.63 -8.55
C ASN A 386 29.93 15.10 -8.15
N SER A 387 30.52 15.56 -7.03
CA SER A 387 30.41 16.96 -6.54
C SER A 387 31.57 17.82 -6.99
#